data_c32deca4f6580e59c9c8e7b811f01e25
#
_entry.id   c32deca4f6580e59c9c8e7b811f01e25
#
_cell.length_a   1.000
_cell.length_b   1.000
_cell.length_c   1.000
_cell.angle_alpha   90.00
_cell.angle_beta   90.00
_cell.angle_gamma   90.00
#
_symmetry.space_group_name_H-M   'P 1'
#
loop_
_entity.id
_entity.type
_entity.pdbx_description
1 polymer ?
#
loop_
_entity_poly.entity_id
_entity_poly.type
_entity_poly.pdbx_seq_one_letter_code
_entity_poly.pdbx_strand_id
1 'polypeptide(L)'
;MSKPGVWFVGLFLLPIIVAFTALKLDWIPNETTNHGAFLEFELRQPELVLDTEWTIAFQRPQQCDEQCQTMLQSLPNLYTALGKNQHKVSLVVLQQPADAPIKNTQTVNLEIAKLKDNYLYLVDKTGLFVLEYAPSVKLDEAREVQKGLLKDIKKLLNYSRSS
;
A
#
# COMPACT_ATOMS: atom_id res chain seq x y z
N MET A 1 -41.23 15.27 35.46
CA MET A 1 -40.56 15.74 34.22
C MET A 1 -41.62 16.13 33.24
N SER A 2 -41.61 17.39 32.76
CA SER A 2 -42.60 17.88 31.80
C SER A 2 -42.50 17.14 30.48
N LYS A 3 -43.63 16.78 29.85
CA LYS A 3 -43.65 16.05 28.55
C LYS A 3 -42.73 16.64 27.48
N PRO A 4 -42.52 17.98 27.33
CA PRO A 4 -41.59 18.54 26.36
C PRO A 4 -40.10 18.24 26.67
N GLY A 5 -39.70 18.10 27.94
CA GLY A 5 -38.32 17.80 28.31
C GLY A 5 -37.88 16.38 27.91
N VAL A 6 -38.81 15.41 27.97
CA VAL A 6 -38.52 14.03 27.54
C VAL A 6 -38.33 13.95 26.02
N TRP A 7 -39.13 14.69 25.27
CA TRP A 7 -38.98 14.79 23.81
C TRP A 7 -37.67 15.42 23.40
N PHE A 8 -37.22 16.45 24.09
CA PHE A 8 -35.97 17.14 23.83
C PHE A 8 -34.76 16.20 24.07
N VAL A 9 -34.76 15.49 25.21
CA VAL A 9 -33.72 14.52 25.55
C VAL A 9 -33.70 13.35 24.54
N GLY A 10 -34.87 12.85 24.13
CA GLY A 10 -34.99 11.79 23.13
C GLY A 10 -34.42 12.19 21.78
N LEU A 11 -34.66 13.43 21.33
CA LEU A 11 -34.14 13.94 20.06
C LEU A 11 -32.59 14.02 20.05
N PHE A 12 -31.97 14.36 21.19
CA PHE A 12 -30.50 14.41 21.32
C PHE A 12 -29.86 13.03 21.49
N LEU A 13 -30.54 12.08 22.14
CA LEU A 13 -30.02 10.74 22.33
C LEU A 13 -30.16 9.85 21.09
N LEU A 14 -31.15 10.11 20.24
CA LEU A 14 -31.44 9.33 19.04
C LEU A 14 -30.21 9.19 18.10
N PRO A 15 -29.51 10.28 17.68
CA PRO A 15 -28.34 10.16 16.81
C PRO A 15 -27.21 9.38 17.46
N ILE A 16 -27.04 9.48 18.77
CA ILE A 16 -25.99 8.73 19.50
C ILE A 16 -26.31 7.23 19.50
N ILE A 17 -27.57 6.87 19.76
CA ILE A 17 -28.00 5.47 19.73
C ILE A 17 -27.89 4.89 18.32
N VAL A 18 -28.28 5.64 17.29
CA VAL A 18 -28.16 5.22 15.88
C VAL A 18 -26.70 5.02 15.51
N ALA A 19 -25.81 5.96 15.86
CA ALA A 19 -24.39 5.82 15.60
C ALA A 19 -23.78 4.62 16.32
N PHE A 20 -24.12 4.40 17.59
CA PHE A 20 -23.64 3.26 18.36
C PHE A 20 -24.14 1.93 17.79
N THR A 21 -25.41 1.85 17.38
CA THR A 21 -25.96 0.63 16.76
C THR A 21 -25.36 0.37 15.39
N ALA A 22 -25.13 1.41 14.58
CA ALA A 22 -24.48 1.28 13.28
C ALA A 22 -23.06 0.74 13.39
N LEU A 23 -22.29 1.18 14.40
CA LEU A 23 -20.94 0.67 14.69
C LEU A 23 -20.96 -0.78 15.21
N LYS A 24 -21.95 -1.13 16.06
CA LYS A 24 -22.05 -2.49 16.63
C LYS A 24 -22.53 -3.53 15.62
N LEU A 25 -23.32 -3.13 14.65
CA LEU A 25 -23.88 -4.02 13.63
C LEU A 25 -23.04 -4.08 12.35
N ASP A 26 -21.80 -3.52 12.36
CA ASP A 26 -20.93 -3.41 11.18
C ASP A 26 -21.67 -2.86 9.94
N TRP A 27 -22.67 -2.01 10.17
CA TRP A 27 -23.49 -1.45 9.09
C TRP A 27 -22.73 -0.39 8.28
N ILE A 28 -21.62 0.12 8.82
CA ILE A 28 -20.68 0.97 8.10
C ILE A 28 -19.63 0.03 7.52
N PRO A 29 -19.61 -0.20 6.18
CA PRO A 29 -18.57 -1.02 5.59
C PRO A 29 -17.22 -0.37 5.90
N ASN A 30 -16.36 -1.09 6.62
CA ASN A 30 -14.95 -0.73 6.81
C ASN A 30 -14.19 -0.99 5.51
N GLU A 31 -14.72 -0.51 4.38
CA GLU A 31 -13.99 -0.55 3.13
C GLU A 31 -12.82 0.41 3.26
N THR A 32 -11.66 -0.17 3.53
CA THR A 32 -10.40 0.55 3.36
C THR A 32 -10.37 1.02 1.91
N THR A 33 -10.31 2.32 1.71
CA THR A 33 -10.29 2.92 0.37
C THR A 33 -8.99 2.60 -0.38
N ASN A 34 -8.09 1.85 0.24
CA ASN A 34 -6.82 1.39 -0.29
C ASN A 34 -6.93 -0.08 -0.70
N HIS A 35 -6.27 -0.44 -1.79
CA HIS A 35 -6.18 -1.83 -2.27
C HIS A 35 -5.09 -2.60 -1.51
N GLY A 36 -4.04 -1.91 -1.04
CA GLY A 36 -3.03 -2.46 -0.17
C GLY A 36 -3.50 -2.51 1.29
N ALA A 37 -3.00 -3.48 2.06
CA ALA A 37 -3.18 -3.54 3.49
C ALA A 37 -2.15 -2.65 4.20
N PHE A 38 -2.55 -1.99 5.29
CA PHE A 38 -1.58 -1.28 6.13
C PHE A 38 -0.69 -2.29 6.87
N LEU A 39 0.59 -1.94 7.03
CA LEU A 39 1.48 -2.73 7.87
C LEU A 39 1.00 -2.67 9.33
N GLU A 40 1.00 -3.82 10.00
CA GLU A 40 0.61 -3.94 11.42
C GLU A 40 1.66 -3.36 12.38
N PHE A 41 2.86 -3.08 11.88
CA PHE A 41 3.99 -2.56 12.65
C PHE A 41 4.67 -1.41 11.91
N GLU A 42 5.22 -0.47 12.65
CA GLU A 42 6.02 0.60 12.08
C GLU A 42 7.39 0.05 11.65
N LEU A 43 7.70 0.22 10.38
CA LEU A 43 8.99 -0.13 9.79
C LEU A 43 9.52 1.05 8.98
N ARG A 44 10.70 1.53 9.35
CA ARG A 44 11.36 2.63 8.66
C ARG A 44 12.78 2.24 8.29
N GLN A 45 13.16 2.48 7.04
CA GLN A 45 14.47 2.17 6.50
C GLN A 45 15.09 3.41 5.85
N PRO A 46 16.14 3.98 6.45
CA PRO A 46 16.82 5.15 5.90
C PRO A 46 17.42 4.90 4.50
N GLU A 47 17.80 3.68 4.19
CA GLU A 47 18.35 3.28 2.89
C GLU A 47 17.35 3.41 1.74
N LEU A 48 16.06 3.52 2.04
CA LEU A 48 14.98 3.73 1.09
C LEU A 48 14.51 5.17 1.01
N VAL A 49 15.21 6.11 1.66
CA VAL A 49 15.00 7.54 1.50
C VAL A 49 15.65 7.97 0.19
N LEU A 50 14.84 8.04 -0.86
CA LEU A 50 15.25 8.41 -2.22
C LEU A 50 14.71 9.80 -2.58
N ASP A 51 15.22 10.37 -3.70
CA ASP A 51 14.79 11.68 -4.20
C ASP A 51 13.37 11.68 -4.83
N THR A 52 12.53 10.73 -4.43
CA THR A 52 11.17 10.56 -4.93
C THR A 52 10.15 10.65 -3.79
N GLU A 53 8.90 10.99 -4.14
CA GLU A 53 7.82 11.10 -3.15
C GLU A 53 7.42 9.73 -2.58
N TRP A 54 7.51 8.69 -3.41
CA TRP A 54 7.15 7.31 -3.06
C TRP A 54 8.12 6.31 -3.65
N THR A 55 8.28 5.18 -2.97
CA THR A 55 9.06 4.05 -3.44
C THR A 55 8.20 2.79 -3.46
N ILE A 56 8.20 2.08 -4.59
CA ILE A 56 7.66 0.72 -4.68
C ILE A 56 8.83 -0.22 -4.40
N ALA A 57 8.78 -0.94 -3.30
CA ALA A 57 9.79 -1.92 -2.93
C ALA A 57 9.26 -3.34 -3.14
N PHE A 58 10.00 -4.16 -3.85
CA PHE A 58 9.72 -5.59 -4.01
C PHE A 58 10.66 -6.40 -3.11
N GLN A 59 10.08 -7.16 -2.18
CA GLN A 59 10.85 -8.09 -1.34
C GLN A 59 11.10 -9.37 -2.12
N ARG A 60 12.32 -9.51 -2.62
CA ARG A 60 12.74 -10.72 -3.34
C ARG A 60 13.11 -11.81 -2.33
N PRO A 61 12.61 -13.06 -2.48
CA PRO A 61 13.06 -14.18 -1.69
C PRO A 61 14.52 -14.56 -2.02
N GLN A 62 15.22 -15.21 -1.09
CA GLN A 62 16.59 -15.70 -1.33
C GLN A 62 16.64 -16.68 -2.50
N GLN A 63 15.65 -17.56 -2.63
CA GLN A 63 15.45 -18.44 -3.77
C GLN A 63 14.26 -17.93 -4.59
N CYS A 64 14.56 -17.37 -5.75
CA CYS A 64 13.54 -16.81 -6.63
C CYS A 64 12.82 -17.93 -7.39
N ASP A 65 11.60 -18.24 -6.98
CA ASP A 65 10.71 -19.19 -7.64
C ASP A 65 10.04 -18.60 -8.90
N GLU A 66 9.14 -19.35 -9.52
CA GLU A 66 8.41 -18.90 -10.71
C GLU A 66 7.57 -17.63 -10.44
N GLN A 67 7.00 -17.52 -9.25
CA GLN A 67 6.22 -16.34 -8.84
C GLN A 67 7.12 -15.10 -8.73
N CYS A 68 8.26 -15.22 -8.10
CA CYS A 68 9.27 -14.18 -8.03
C CYS A 68 9.74 -13.74 -9.41
N GLN A 69 10.07 -14.69 -10.31
CA GLN A 69 10.50 -14.39 -11.66
C GLN A 69 9.42 -13.64 -12.45
N THR A 70 8.17 -14.08 -12.35
CA THR A 70 7.02 -13.41 -12.98
C THR A 70 6.87 -11.98 -12.48
N MET A 71 7.02 -11.76 -11.16
CA MET A 71 6.97 -10.43 -10.57
C MET A 71 8.11 -9.55 -11.12
N LEU A 72 9.36 -10.01 -11.08
CA LEU A 72 10.52 -9.27 -11.59
C LEU A 72 10.37 -8.87 -13.06
N GLN A 73 9.82 -9.75 -13.90
CA GLN A 73 9.54 -9.46 -15.30
C GLN A 73 8.43 -8.41 -15.49
N SER A 74 7.52 -8.30 -14.54
CA SER A 74 6.38 -7.36 -14.59
C SER A 74 6.74 -5.96 -14.08
N LEU A 75 7.79 -5.79 -13.27
CA LEU A 75 8.18 -4.51 -12.68
C LEU A 75 8.40 -3.38 -13.70
N PRO A 76 9.06 -3.60 -14.86
CA PRO A 76 9.20 -2.55 -15.87
C PRO A 76 7.86 -2.07 -16.43
N ASN A 77 6.88 -2.99 -16.54
CA ASN A 77 5.54 -2.65 -17.00
C ASN A 77 4.78 -1.84 -15.93
N LEU A 78 4.93 -2.20 -14.67
CA LEU A 78 4.40 -1.46 -13.53
C LEU A 78 4.94 -0.02 -13.52
N TYR A 79 6.26 0.15 -13.70
CA TYR A 79 6.89 1.47 -13.79
C TYR A 79 6.36 2.28 -14.99
N THR A 80 6.22 1.64 -16.14
CA THR A 80 5.68 2.29 -17.35
C THR A 80 4.23 2.75 -17.13
N ALA A 81 3.42 1.98 -16.39
CA ALA A 81 2.03 2.30 -16.08
C ALA A 81 1.84 3.50 -15.13
N LEU A 82 2.90 3.96 -14.45
CA LEU A 82 2.90 5.23 -13.70
C LEU A 82 2.74 6.45 -14.62
N GLY A 83 3.14 6.33 -15.89
CA GLY A 83 3.02 7.39 -16.89
C GLY A 83 3.73 8.68 -16.46
N LYS A 84 2.99 9.80 -16.41
CA LYS A 84 3.54 11.11 -16.01
C LYS A 84 4.07 11.19 -14.58
N ASN A 85 3.77 10.21 -13.73
CA ASN A 85 4.20 10.18 -12.33
C ASN A 85 5.51 9.39 -12.12
N GLN A 86 6.14 8.87 -13.16
CA GLN A 86 7.39 8.09 -13.06
C GLN A 86 8.50 8.83 -12.30
N HIS A 87 8.64 10.14 -12.52
CA HIS A 87 9.65 10.96 -11.85
C HIS A 87 9.42 11.15 -10.34
N LYS A 88 8.26 10.78 -9.83
CA LYS A 88 7.87 10.89 -8.42
C LYS A 88 7.94 9.56 -7.68
N VAL A 89 8.19 8.46 -8.38
CA VAL A 89 8.13 7.11 -7.83
C VAL A 89 9.38 6.34 -8.21
N SER A 90 10.11 5.86 -7.23
CA SER A 90 11.21 4.91 -7.43
C SER A 90 10.70 3.47 -7.36
N LEU A 91 11.38 2.60 -8.09
CA LEU A 91 11.14 1.16 -8.05
C LEU A 91 12.41 0.47 -7.55
N VAL A 92 12.29 -0.27 -6.47
CA VAL A 92 13.42 -0.91 -5.77
C VAL A 92 13.17 -2.39 -5.61
N VAL A 93 14.20 -3.20 -5.83
CA VAL A 93 14.23 -4.62 -5.44
C VAL A 93 15.14 -4.76 -4.23
N LEU A 94 14.59 -5.32 -3.15
CA LEU A 94 15.30 -5.63 -1.92
C LEU A 94 15.92 -7.03 -2.02
N GLN A 95 17.09 -7.25 -1.41
CA GLN A 95 17.78 -8.54 -1.39
C GLN A 95 18.12 -9.10 -2.79
N GLN A 96 18.84 -8.37 -3.61
CA GLN A 96 19.25 -8.91 -4.88
C GLN A 96 20.69 -9.42 -4.83
N PRO A 97 20.96 -10.70 -5.17
CA PRO A 97 22.26 -11.10 -5.68
C PRO A 97 22.53 -10.37 -7.01
N ALA A 98 23.79 -10.24 -7.37
CA ALA A 98 24.29 -9.44 -8.52
C ALA A 98 23.83 -9.95 -9.91
N ASP A 99 22.59 -10.37 -10.05
CA ASP A 99 22.00 -10.75 -11.33
C ASP A 99 21.71 -9.51 -12.19
N ALA A 100 21.46 -9.73 -13.47
CA ALA A 100 21.31 -8.67 -14.47
C ALA A 100 20.38 -7.52 -14.00
N PRO A 101 20.78 -6.25 -14.21
CA PRO A 101 19.99 -5.11 -13.79
C PRO A 101 18.62 -5.09 -14.48
N ILE A 102 17.56 -4.94 -13.71
CA ILE A 102 16.20 -4.80 -14.23
C ILE A 102 16.00 -3.34 -14.67
N LYS A 103 15.46 -3.15 -15.86
CA LYS A 103 15.25 -1.81 -16.42
C LYS A 103 14.38 -0.95 -15.49
N ASN A 104 14.82 0.28 -15.26
CA ASN A 104 14.13 1.28 -14.42
C ASN A 104 13.96 0.86 -12.94
N THR A 105 14.80 -0.05 -12.46
CA THR A 105 14.73 -0.57 -11.10
C THR A 105 16.08 -0.37 -10.43
N GLN A 106 16.05 0.11 -9.21
CA GLN A 106 17.22 0.16 -8.33
C GLN A 106 17.29 -1.11 -7.50
N THR A 107 18.49 -1.52 -7.15
CA THR A 107 18.71 -2.66 -6.28
C THR A 107 19.32 -2.20 -4.97
N VAL A 108 18.70 -2.58 -3.86
CA VAL A 108 19.21 -2.31 -2.52
C VAL A 108 19.44 -3.64 -1.82
N ASN A 109 20.69 -3.90 -1.45
CA ASN A 109 21.04 -5.10 -0.69
C ASN A 109 20.70 -4.89 0.78
N LEU A 110 19.44 -5.06 1.11
CA LEU A 110 18.88 -4.86 2.44
C LEU A 110 18.04 -6.07 2.82
N GLU A 111 18.42 -6.75 3.90
CA GLU A 111 17.67 -7.86 4.46
C GLU A 111 16.78 -7.37 5.61
N ILE A 112 15.47 -7.48 5.44
CA ILE A 112 14.51 -7.07 6.44
C ILE A 112 13.66 -8.28 6.84
N ALA A 113 14.06 -8.94 7.93
CA ALA A 113 13.43 -10.19 8.39
C ALA A 113 11.92 -10.10 8.68
N LYS A 114 11.38 -8.88 8.84
CA LYS A 114 9.94 -8.67 9.09
C LYS A 114 9.10 -8.59 7.82
N LEU A 115 9.72 -8.41 6.65
CA LEU A 115 9.00 -8.35 5.38
C LEU A 115 8.73 -9.77 4.85
N LYS A 116 7.57 -9.90 4.24
CA LYS A 116 7.14 -11.17 3.61
C LYS A 116 7.73 -11.26 2.21
N ASP A 117 8.21 -12.43 1.85
CA ASP A 117 8.76 -12.71 0.52
C ASP A 117 7.70 -12.58 -0.58
N ASN A 118 8.12 -12.14 -1.75
CA ASN A 118 7.28 -11.92 -2.94
C ASN A 118 6.27 -10.76 -2.81
N TYR A 119 6.24 -10.03 -1.70
CA TYR A 119 5.34 -8.90 -1.52
C TYR A 119 5.87 -7.63 -2.17
N LEU A 120 4.95 -6.79 -2.64
CA LEU A 120 5.21 -5.41 -2.99
C LEU A 120 4.85 -4.52 -1.79
N TYR A 121 5.68 -3.53 -1.55
CA TYR A 121 5.49 -2.55 -0.48
C TYR A 121 5.49 -1.14 -1.03
N LEU A 122 4.68 -0.29 -0.45
CA LEU A 122 4.71 1.14 -0.72
C LEU A 122 5.39 1.85 0.44
N VAL A 123 6.46 2.56 0.13
CA VAL A 123 7.31 3.26 1.08
C VAL A 123 7.25 4.75 0.80
N ASP A 124 7.09 5.56 1.83
CA ASP A 124 7.05 7.01 1.71
C ASP A 124 8.45 7.64 1.59
N LYS A 125 8.50 8.95 1.35
CA LYS A 125 9.75 9.73 1.23
C LYS A 125 10.62 9.73 2.49
N THR A 126 10.11 9.26 3.64
CA THR A 126 10.85 9.14 4.91
C THR A 126 11.37 7.73 5.16
N GLY A 127 11.18 6.82 4.20
CA GLY A 127 11.55 5.40 4.32
C GLY A 127 10.57 4.58 5.14
N LEU A 128 9.36 5.11 5.45
CA LEU A 128 8.33 4.39 6.18
C LEU A 128 7.54 3.48 5.24
N PHE A 129 7.47 2.20 5.58
CA PHE A 129 6.61 1.23 4.91
C PHE A 129 5.15 1.45 5.32
N VAL A 130 4.30 1.79 4.36
CA VAL A 130 2.90 2.19 4.61
C VAL A 130 1.92 1.09 4.23
N LEU A 131 2.04 0.55 3.02
CA LEU A 131 1.11 -0.45 2.49
C LEU A 131 1.87 -1.69 2.01
N GLU A 132 1.26 -2.85 2.21
CA GLU A 132 1.72 -4.12 1.65
C GLU A 132 0.69 -4.69 0.66
N TYR A 133 1.19 -5.35 -0.37
CA TYR A 133 0.41 -5.99 -1.42
C TYR A 133 0.85 -7.44 -1.54
N ALA A 134 -0.06 -8.34 -1.25
CA ALA A 134 0.21 -9.77 -1.31
C ALA A 134 0.44 -10.23 -2.77
N PRO A 135 1.38 -11.14 -2.98
CA PRO A 135 1.57 -11.75 -4.29
C PRO A 135 0.36 -12.62 -4.65
N SER A 136 0.11 -12.80 -5.94
CA SER A 136 -0.84 -13.80 -6.42
C SER A 136 -0.16 -14.77 -7.37
N VAL A 137 -0.50 -16.04 -7.26
CA VAL A 137 0.00 -17.11 -8.12
C VAL A 137 -0.63 -17.05 -9.51
N LYS A 138 -1.88 -16.54 -9.59
CA LYS A 138 -2.61 -16.41 -10.86
C LYS A 138 -2.26 -15.08 -11.53
N LEU A 139 -1.91 -15.14 -12.80
CA LEU A 139 -1.49 -13.98 -13.59
C LEU A 139 -2.54 -12.84 -13.58
N ASP A 140 -3.83 -13.17 -13.67
CA ASP A 140 -4.90 -12.18 -13.70
C ASP A 140 -5.05 -11.49 -12.34
N GLU A 141 -4.96 -12.24 -11.25
CA GLU A 141 -4.99 -11.69 -9.88
C GLU A 141 -3.74 -10.82 -9.61
N ALA A 142 -2.56 -11.25 -10.07
CA ALA A 142 -1.33 -10.45 -9.96
C ALA A 142 -1.46 -9.10 -10.68
N ARG A 143 -2.12 -9.07 -11.83
CA ARG A 143 -2.43 -7.82 -12.55
C ARG A 143 -3.39 -6.93 -11.77
N GLU A 144 -4.40 -7.50 -11.12
CA GLU A 144 -5.34 -6.73 -10.29
C GLU A 144 -4.64 -6.13 -9.06
N VAL A 145 -3.73 -6.86 -8.41
CA VAL A 145 -2.88 -6.34 -7.32
C VAL A 145 -2.06 -5.15 -7.80
N GLN A 146 -1.40 -5.24 -8.96
CA GLN A 146 -0.61 -4.15 -9.52
C GLN A 146 -1.49 -2.95 -9.92
N LYS A 147 -2.68 -3.18 -10.46
CA LYS A 147 -3.65 -2.11 -10.73
C LYS A 147 -4.12 -1.42 -9.45
N GLY A 148 -4.34 -2.19 -8.39
CA GLY A 148 -4.66 -1.67 -7.06
C GLY A 148 -3.56 -0.75 -6.53
N LEU A 149 -2.31 -1.22 -6.55
CA LEU A 149 -1.13 -0.45 -6.15
C LEU A 149 -1.02 0.86 -6.96
N LEU A 150 -1.22 0.81 -8.28
CA LEU A 150 -1.19 2.01 -9.13
C LEU A 150 -2.30 3.01 -8.80
N LYS A 151 -3.49 2.53 -8.42
CA LYS A 151 -4.58 3.41 -7.98
C LYS A 151 -4.25 4.09 -6.65
N ASP A 152 -3.71 3.32 -5.70
CA ASP A 152 -3.32 3.84 -4.39
C ASP A 152 -2.21 4.89 -4.53
N ILE A 153 -1.15 4.63 -5.30
CA ILE A 153 -0.09 5.62 -5.57
C ILE A 153 -0.67 6.89 -6.22
N LYS A 154 -1.50 6.76 -7.25
CA LYS A 154 -2.08 7.94 -7.91
C LYS A 154 -2.92 8.77 -6.95
N LYS A 155 -3.65 8.13 -6.05
CA LYS A 155 -4.41 8.79 -4.99
C LYS A 155 -3.49 9.53 -4.02
N LEU A 156 -2.45 8.87 -3.52
CA LEU A 156 -1.48 9.45 -2.57
C LEU A 156 -0.72 10.64 -3.18
N LEU A 157 -0.28 10.52 -4.44
CA LEU A 157 0.38 11.62 -5.17
C LEU A 157 -0.55 12.83 -5.40
N ASN A 158 -1.86 12.63 -5.47
CA ASN A 158 -2.80 13.74 -5.55
C ASN A 158 -2.96 14.46 -4.20
N TYR A 159 -2.92 13.73 -3.08
CA TYR A 159 -2.96 14.33 -1.75
C TYR A 159 -1.70 15.14 -1.44
N SER A 160 -0.52 14.67 -1.86
CA SER A 160 0.75 15.39 -1.63
C SER A 160 0.84 16.72 -2.38
N ARG A 161 0.02 16.93 -3.42
CA ARG A 161 -0.07 18.20 -4.16
C ARG A 161 -0.87 19.29 -3.45
N SER A 162 -1.70 18.91 -2.50
CA SER A 162 -2.60 19.84 -1.79
C SER A 162 -2.01 20.33 -0.45
N SER A 163 -0.79 19.92 -0.13
CA SER A 163 0.00 20.37 1.01
C SER A 163 1.15 21.23 0.53
#